data_1b61b5e95880161cca4de9da26d1325d
#
_entry.id   1b61b5e95880161cca4de9da26d1325d
#
_cell.length_a   1.000
_cell.length_b   1.000
_cell.length_c   1.000
_cell.angle_alpha   90.00
_cell.angle_beta   90.00
_cell.angle_gamma   90.00
#
_symmetry.space_group_name_H-M   'P 1'
#
loop_
_entity.id
_entity.type
_entity.pdbx_description
1 polymer ?
#
loop_
_entity_poly.entity_id
_entity_poly.type
_entity_poly.pdbx_seq_one_letter_code
_entity_poly.pdbx_strand_id
1 'polypeptide(L)'
;MDRKELESALEAILFASGEPVQVDRICVALDIDRPTVEQLLQKLMDYYAYERRGIRLLKIDDSWQLCSAPAYAETIRKAFEIRKPAKLSQPALEVLTIIAYYQPTTRAYVDQIRGVDSSYTVGLLLDRGLIEECGRLQVPGRPRQYRTTKQFLRAFHLSSLKDLPELPDDIGEDGQMRLNEAGEVVDPMGDTEAPAQTDAGEPADV
;
A
#
# COMPACT_ATOMS: atom_id res chain seq x y z
N MET A 1 5.73 35.01 11.49
CA MET A 1 6.90 34.09 11.48
C MET A 1 7.65 34.27 10.16
N ASP A 2 8.96 34.28 10.20
CA ASP A 2 9.73 34.21 8.96
C ASP A 2 9.70 32.78 8.38
N ARG A 3 10.23 32.61 7.14
CA ARG A 3 10.19 31.30 6.46
C ARG A 3 10.93 30.20 7.22
N LYS A 4 12.05 30.54 7.85
CA LYS A 4 12.88 29.59 8.60
C LYS A 4 12.20 29.19 9.91
N GLU A 5 11.53 30.12 10.56
CA GLU A 5 10.71 29.86 11.74
C GLU A 5 9.54 28.91 11.41
N LEU A 6 8.89 29.10 10.24
CA LEU A 6 7.81 28.22 9.77
C LEU A 6 8.32 26.79 9.50
N GLU A 7 9.47 26.63 8.85
CA GLU A 7 10.10 25.32 8.62
C GLU A 7 10.40 24.63 9.98
N SER A 8 10.95 25.35 10.95
CA SER A 8 11.23 24.82 12.29
C SER A 8 9.97 24.48 13.08
N ALA A 9 8.92 25.27 12.96
CA ALA A 9 7.63 25.00 13.59
C ALA A 9 6.96 23.75 12.99
N LEU A 10 7.04 23.54 11.67
CA LEU A 10 6.57 22.34 11.00
C LEU A 10 7.30 21.08 11.50
N GLU A 11 8.63 21.13 11.60
CA GLU A 11 9.41 20.04 12.17
C GLU A 11 8.96 19.71 13.60
N ALA A 12 8.79 20.73 14.43
CA ALA A 12 8.36 20.57 15.82
C ALA A 12 6.96 19.95 15.92
N ILE A 13 6.00 20.40 15.11
CA ILE A 13 4.63 19.85 15.08
C ILE A 13 4.65 18.37 14.68
N LEU A 14 5.36 18.04 13.60
CA LEU A 14 5.43 16.68 13.07
C LEU A 14 6.19 15.73 14.02
N PHE A 15 7.23 16.21 14.66
CA PHE A 15 7.99 15.45 15.66
C PHE A 15 7.14 15.17 16.91
N ALA A 16 6.48 16.20 17.43
CA ALA A 16 5.67 16.09 18.65
C ALA A 16 4.44 15.17 18.47
N SER A 17 3.87 15.12 17.27
CA SER A 17 2.70 14.30 16.99
C SER A 17 2.99 12.79 17.05
N GLY A 18 4.15 12.34 16.52
CA GLY A 18 4.44 10.92 16.35
C GLY A 18 3.55 10.17 15.36
N GLU A 19 2.43 10.77 14.94
CA GLU A 19 1.41 10.22 14.03
C GLU A 19 1.18 11.14 12.82
N PRO A 20 0.48 10.66 11.75
CA PRO A 20 0.16 11.51 10.60
C PRO A 20 -0.69 12.72 10.99
N VAL A 21 -0.21 13.93 10.68
CA VAL A 21 -0.89 15.19 10.92
C VAL A 21 -1.56 15.67 9.64
N GLN A 22 -2.86 15.97 9.70
CA GLN A 22 -3.60 16.53 8.56
C GLN A 22 -3.10 17.95 8.23
N VAL A 23 -3.00 18.26 6.93
CA VAL A 23 -2.56 19.59 6.46
C VAL A 23 -3.40 20.70 7.04
N ASP A 24 -4.73 20.53 7.11
CA ASP A 24 -5.63 21.55 7.65
C ASP A 24 -5.36 21.88 9.13
N ARG A 25 -4.96 20.87 9.95
CA ARG A 25 -4.52 21.13 11.33
C ARG A 25 -3.27 21.99 11.39
N ILE A 26 -2.35 21.78 10.45
CA ILE A 26 -1.12 22.57 10.36
C ILE A 26 -1.44 24.01 9.93
N CYS A 27 -2.33 24.17 8.93
CA CYS A 27 -2.79 25.49 8.49
C CYS A 27 -3.36 26.31 9.64
N VAL A 28 -4.26 25.70 10.43
CA VAL A 28 -4.87 26.34 11.60
C VAL A 28 -3.81 26.68 12.67
N ALA A 29 -2.87 25.79 12.93
CA ALA A 29 -1.86 25.98 13.97
C ALA A 29 -0.85 27.09 13.65
N LEU A 30 -0.52 27.28 12.36
CA LEU A 30 0.48 28.24 11.91
C LEU A 30 -0.14 29.52 11.33
N ASP A 31 -1.47 29.56 11.19
CA ASP A 31 -2.23 30.65 10.56
C ASP A 31 -1.71 30.98 9.15
N ILE A 32 -1.55 29.93 8.32
CA ILE A 32 -1.10 30.06 6.92
C ILE A 32 -1.96 29.19 6.01
N ASP A 33 -2.02 29.56 4.73
CA ASP A 33 -2.79 28.91 3.71
C ASP A 33 -2.24 27.51 3.34
N ARG A 34 -3.11 26.64 2.88
CA ARG A 34 -2.81 25.25 2.52
C ARG A 34 -1.70 25.12 1.46
N PRO A 35 -1.73 25.88 0.33
CA PRO A 35 -0.66 25.81 -0.67
C PRO A 35 0.73 26.12 -0.10
N THR A 36 0.81 27.11 0.80
CA THR A 36 2.07 27.46 1.46
C THR A 36 2.56 26.34 2.38
N VAL A 37 1.66 25.73 3.18
CA VAL A 37 2.00 24.57 4.03
C VAL A 37 2.53 23.42 3.18
N GLU A 38 1.82 23.06 2.10
CA GLU A 38 2.21 21.95 1.22
C GLU A 38 3.56 22.17 0.54
N GLN A 39 3.85 23.40 0.11
CA GLN A 39 5.17 23.78 -0.45
C GLN A 39 6.30 23.67 0.59
N LEU A 40 6.06 24.10 1.82
CA LEU A 40 7.05 24.00 2.89
C LEU A 40 7.32 22.53 3.26
N LEU A 41 6.27 21.71 3.37
CA LEU A 41 6.38 20.28 3.67
C LEU A 41 7.11 19.54 2.55
N GLN A 42 6.81 19.84 1.28
CA GLN A 42 7.51 19.25 0.14
C GLN A 42 8.99 19.60 0.17
N LYS A 43 9.30 20.89 0.36
CA LYS A 43 10.70 21.36 0.46
C LYS A 43 11.45 20.68 1.62
N LEU A 44 10.79 20.50 2.76
CA LEU A 44 11.37 19.84 3.93
C LEU A 44 11.61 18.35 3.64
N MET A 45 10.70 17.68 2.95
CA MET A 45 10.87 16.29 2.48
C MET A 45 12.09 16.17 1.56
N ASP A 46 12.20 17.04 0.57
CA ASP A 46 13.32 17.06 -0.38
C ASP A 46 14.65 17.32 0.32
N TYR A 47 14.66 18.24 1.29
CA TYR A 47 15.85 18.55 2.11
C TYR A 47 16.32 17.33 2.89
N TYR A 48 15.42 16.63 3.60
CA TYR A 48 15.81 15.41 4.34
C TYR A 48 16.30 14.30 3.43
N ALA A 49 15.73 14.17 2.22
CA ALA A 49 16.16 13.20 1.23
C ALA A 49 17.56 13.54 0.68
N TYR A 50 17.79 14.82 0.33
CA TYR A 50 19.08 15.31 -0.17
C TYR A 50 20.20 15.13 0.85
N GLU A 51 19.98 15.55 2.10
CA GLU A 51 20.93 15.43 3.20
C GLU A 51 21.08 13.99 3.73
N ARG A 52 20.35 13.03 3.18
CA ARG A 52 20.34 11.63 3.63
C ARG A 52 20.17 11.47 5.15
N ARG A 53 19.25 12.27 5.72
CA ARG A 53 19.00 12.27 7.16
C ARG A 53 18.49 10.93 7.65
N GLY A 54 18.71 10.62 8.92
CA GLY A 54 18.18 9.40 9.57
C GLY A 54 16.67 9.40 9.76
N ILE A 55 16.02 10.54 9.48
CA ILE A 55 14.58 10.73 9.49
C ILE A 55 14.13 11.20 8.12
N ARG A 56 12.85 10.98 7.78
CA ARG A 56 12.22 11.43 6.52
C ARG A 56 10.77 11.85 6.76
N LEU A 57 10.26 12.70 5.90
CA LEU A 57 8.83 12.98 5.83
C LEU A 57 8.15 11.95 4.91
N LEU A 58 6.95 11.53 5.31
CA LEU A 58 6.03 10.77 4.48
C LEU A 58 4.76 11.57 4.28
N LYS A 59 4.31 11.65 3.03
CA LYS A 59 2.95 12.07 2.68
C LYS A 59 2.06 10.84 2.69
N ILE A 60 0.91 10.91 3.35
CA ILE A 60 -0.08 9.84 3.47
C ILE A 60 -1.44 10.50 3.25
N ASP A 61 -1.99 10.39 2.05
CA ASP A 61 -3.18 11.14 1.62
C ASP A 61 -3.02 12.64 1.91
N ASP A 62 -3.87 13.18 2.76
CA ASP A 62 -3.95 14.57 3.21
C ASP A 62 -3.16 14.84 4.50
N SER A 63 -2.28 13.92 4.87
CA SER A 63 -1.51 13.98 6.12
C SER A 63 -0.03 13.81 5.88
N TRP A 64 0.77 14.32 6.79
CA TRP A 64 2.21 14.21 6.77
C TRP A 64 2.73 13.66 8.09
N GLN A 65 3.79 12.87 8.03
CA GLN A 65 4.42 12.27 9.21
C GLN A 65 5.93 12.25 9.10
N LEU A 66 6.60 12.53 10.22
CA LEU A 66 8.03 12.29 10.39
C LEU A 66 8.25 10.82 10.78
N CYS A 67 9.15 10.15 10.07
CA CYS A 67 9.49 8.75 10.29
C CYS A 67 11.00 8.55 10.25
N SER A 68 11.50 7.47 10.83
CA SER A 68 12.87 7.02 10.61
C SER A 68 13.10 6.58 9.16
N ALA A 69 14.28 6.81 8.63
CA ALA A 69 14.66 6.35 7.31
C ALA A 69 14.80 4.82 7.30
N PRO A 70 14.29 4.10 6.26
CA PRO A 70 14.30 2.64 6.18
C PRO A 70 15.69 2.02 6.27
N ALA A 71 16.71 2.74 5.81
CA ALA A 71 18.11 2.30 5.89
C ALA A 71 18.56 1.97 7.31
N TYR A 72 17.94 2.58 8.33
CA TYR A 72 18.28 2.40 9.73
C TYR A 72 17.34 1.45 10.48
N ALA A 73 16.41 0.79 9.79
CA ALA A 73 15.40 -0.06 10.42
C ALA A 73 16.01 -1.21 11.25
N GLU A 74 17.10 -1.84 10.79
CA GLU A 74 17.80 -2.90 11.55
C GLU A 74 18.52 -2.34 12.78
N THR A 75 19.14 -1.18 12.66
CA THR A 75 19.81 -0.50 13.79
C THR A 75 18.81 -0.12 14.88
N ILE A 76 17.66 0.42 14.46
CA ILE A 76 16.56 0.78 15.38
C ILE A 76 16.02 -0.46 16.09
N ARG A 77 15.78 -1.56 15.36
CA ARG A 77 15.32 -2.83 15.96
C ARG A 77 16.29 -3.35 17.00
N LYS A 78 17.58 -3.31 16.72
CA LYS A 78 18.61 -3.73 17.68
C LYS A 78 18.63 -2.85 18.93
N ALA A 79 18.54 -1.52 18.75
CA ALA A 79 18.59 -0.56 19.85
C ALA A 79 17.40 -0.69 20.82
N PHE A 80 16.22 -1.05 20.30
CA PHE A 80 14.98 -1.15 21.09
C PHE A 80 14.51 -2.60 21.32
N GLU A 81 15.29 -3.60 20.91
CA GLU A 81 14.96 -5.03 21.01
C GLU A 81 13.58 -5.39 20.36
N ILE A 82 13.18 -4.62 19.34
CA ILE A 82 11.89 -4.78 18.69
C ILE A 82 11.91 -6.07 17.85
N ARG A 83 11.01 -7.00 18.16
CA ARG A 83 10.82 -8.20 17.33
C ARG A 83 10.32 -7.82 15.95
N LYS A 84 10.86 -8.49 14.92
CA LYS A 84 10.32 -8.36 13.57
C LYS A 84 8.85 -8.78 13.56
N PRO A 85 7.93 -7.93 13.08
CA PRO A 85 6.54 -8.37 12.92
C PRO A 85 6.50 -9.55 11.95
N ALA A 86 5.65 -10.54 12.24
CA ALA A 86 5.46 -11.67 11.34
C ALA A 86 4.99 -11.17 9.97
N LYS A 87 5.61 -11.67 8.91
CA LYS A 87 5.18 -11.37 7.53
C LYS A 87 3.72 -11.79 7.34
N LEU A 88 3.02 -11.10 6.47
CA LEU A 88 1.71 -11.56 6.00
C LEU A 88 1.91 -12.85 5.20
N SER A 89 1.02 -13.82 5.44
CA SER A 89 0.97 -15.03 4.61
C SER A 89 0.43 -14.69 3.21
N GLN A 90 0.65 -15.57 2.23
CA GLN A 90 0.11 -15.41 0.90
C GLN A 90 -1.42 -15.18 0.91
N PRO A 91 -2.24 -15.99 1.62
CA PRO A 91 -3.67 -15.74 1.74
C PRO A 91 -4.02 -14.37 2.32
N ALA A 92 -3.20 -13.86 3.26
CA ALA A 92 -3.44 -12.53 3.85
C ALA A 92 -3.12 -11.40 2.87
N LEU A 93 -2.11 -11.57 2.03
CA LEU A 93 -1.81 -10.62 0.95
C LEU A 93 -2.91 -10.61 -0.11
N GLU A 94 -3.43 -11.77 -0.51
CA GLU A 94 -4.55 -11.88 -1.46
C GLU A 94 -5.78 -11.13 -0.97
N VAL A 95 -6.23 -11.42 0.26
CA VAL A 95 -7.40 -10.74 0.86
C VAL A 95 -7.16 -9.23 0.96
N LEU A 96 -5.97 -8.82 1.39
CA LEU A 96 -5.63 -7.41 1.51
C LEU A 96 -5.63 -6.71 0.16
N THR A 97 -5.12 -7.36 -0.89
CA THR A 97 -5.13 -6.86 -2.27
C THR A 97 -6.55 -6.69 -2.77
N ILE A 98 -7.41 -7.69 -2.62
CA ILE A 98 -8.81 -7.59 -3.02
C ILE A 98 -9.48 -6.40 -2.33
N ILE A 99 -9.29 -6.26 -1.01
CA ILE A 99 -9.87 -5.12 -0.28
C ILE A 99 -9.29 -3.79 -0.79
N ALA A 100 -7.99 -3.70 -1.04
CA ALA A 100 -7.36 -2.46 -1.49
C ALA A 100 -7.91 -1.96 -2.83
N TYR A 101 -8.18 -2.86 -3.77
CA TYR A 101 -8.67 -2.49 -5.11
C TYR A 101 -10.19 -2.33 -5.17
N TYR A 102 -10.96 -3.09 -4.39
CA TYR A 102 -12.43 -3.13 -4.49
C TYR A 102 -13.14 -2.46 -3.29
N GLN A 103 -12.43 -1.67 -2.50
CA GLN A 103 -13.02 -0.97 -1.34
C GLN A 103 -13.98 0.17 -1.75
N PRO A 104 -15.09 0.37 -0.99
CA PRO A 104 -15.51 -0.41 0.17
C PRO A 104 -16.13 -1.76 -0.25
N THR A 105 -15.62 -2.86 0.28
CA THR A 105 -16.03 -4.22 -0.08
C THR A 105 -16.48 -5.05 1.12
N THR A 106 -17.19 -6.15 0.88
CA THR A 106 -17.65 -7.06 1.93
C THR A 106 -16.82 -8.34 1.96
N ARG A 107 -16.84 -9.05 3.10
CA ARG A 107 -16.21 -10.37 3.17
C ARG A 107 -16.78 -11.34 2.16
N ALA A 108 -18.10 -11.36 1.95
CA ALA A 108 -18.73 -12.23 0.97
C ALA A 108 -18.18 -12.03 -0.44
N TYR A 109 -17.90 -10.80 -0.84
CA TYR A 109 -17.27 -10.49 -2.12
C TYR A 109 -15.82 -11.00 -2.17
N VAL A 110 -15.06 -10.84 -1.09
CA VAL A 110 -13.70 -11.40 -0.99
C VAL A 110 -13.72 -12.92 -1.10
N ASP A 111 -14.66 -13.59 -0.39
CA ASP A 111 -14.84 -15.04 -0.45
C ASP A 111 -15.21 -15.51 -1.86
N GLN A 112 -16.04 -14.75 -2.56
CA GLN A 112 -16.43 -15.03 -3.96
C GLN A 112 -15.22 -15.01 -4.91
N ILE A 113 -14.39 -13.98 -4.84
CA ILE A 113 -13.18 -13.88 -5.68
C ILE A 113 -12.19 -15.00 -5.36
N ARG A 114 -11.99 -15.31 -4.08
CA ARG A 114 -11.02 -16.31 -3.66
C ARG A 114 -11.51 -17.76 -3.78
N GLY A 115 -12.80 -17.99 -3.87
CA GLY A 115 -13.41 -19.31 -3.82
C GLY A 115 -13.32 -20.03 -2.47
N VAL A 116 -12.85 -19.35 -1.41
CA VAL A 116 -12.66 -19.92 -0.06
C VAL A 116 -13.03 -18.90 1.03
N ASP A 117 -13.40 -19.38 2.22
CA ASP A 117 -13.72 -18.53 3.38
C ASP A 117 -12.50 -17.70 3.82
N SER A 118 -12.70 -16.41 3.97
CA SER A 118 -11.67 -15.45 4.37
C SER A 118 -11.88 -14.86 5.77
N SER A 119 -12.79 -15.40 6.56
CA SER A 119 -13.19 -14.87 7.88
C SER A 119 -11.99 -14.67 8.80
N TYR A 120 -11.14 -15.68 8.94
CA TYR A 120 -9.94 -15.63 9.76
C TYR A 120 -8.96 -14.55 9.26
N THR A 121 -8.77 -14.49 7.96
CA THR A 121 -7.82 -13.56 7.33
C THR A 121 -8.28 -12.11 7.46
N VAL A 122 -9.58 -11.85 7.26
CA VAL A 122 -10.17 -10.51 7.50
C VAL A 122 -9.98 -10.10 8.96
N GLY A 123 -10.24 -11.00 9.93
CA GLY A 123 -9.98 -10.76 11.35
C GLY A 123 -8.53 -10.41 11.62
N LEU A 124 -7.59 -11.18 11.08
CA LEU A 124 -6.15 -10.91 11.21
C LEU A 124 -5.74 -9.54 10.65
N LEU A 125 -6.31 -9.13 9.52
CA LEU A 125 -6.00 -7.83 8.92
C LEU A 125 -6.59 -6.66 9.71
N LEU A 126 -7.77 -6.84 10.32
CA LEU A 126 -8.37 -5.90 11.28
C LEU A 126 -7.49 -5.75 12.52
N ASP A 127 -7.08 -6.87 13.14
CA ASP A 127 -6.22 -6.87 14.33
C ASP A 127 -4.86 -6.20 14.06
N ARG A 128 -4.36 -6.31 12.83
CA ARG A 128 -3.14 -5.62 12.38
C ARG A 128 -3.38 -4.17 11.99
N GLY A 129 -4.59 -3.68 12.01
CA GLY A 129 -4.95 -2.31 11.63
C GLY A 129 -4.68 -1.99 10.15
N LEU A 130 -4.54 -2.99 9.28
CA LEU A 130 -4.33 -2.78 7.85
C LEU A 130 -5.63 -2.47 7.11
N ILE A 131 -6.75 -2.96 7.63
CA ILE A 131 -8.10 -2.65 7.17
C ILE A 131 -8.97 -2.21 8.35
N GLU A 132 -10.08 -1.57 8.05
CA GLU A 132 -11.09 -1.14 9.04
C GLU A 132 -12.50 -1.36 8.52
N GLU A 133 -13.47 -1.46 9.42
CA GLU A 133 -14.88 -1.42 9.06
C GLU A 133 -15.28 0.02 8.73
N CYS A 134 -15.83 0.26 7.53
CA CYS A 134 -16.24 1.59 7.10
C CYS A 134 -17.75 1.77 6.95
N GLY A 135 -18.53 0.72 7.23
CA GLY A 135 -19.99 0.76 7.16
C GLY A 135 -20.63 -0.60 6.98
N ARG A 136 -21.89 -0.59 6.55
CA ARG A 136 -22.68 -1.79 6.21
C ARG A 136 -23.40 -1.58 4.89
N LEU A 137 -23.37 -2.58 4.06
CA LEU A 137 -24.11 -2.56 2.79
C LEU A 137 -25.63 -2.63 3.07
N GLN A 138 -26.42 -1.84 2.35
CA GLN A 138 -27.89 -1.75 2.55
C GLN A 138 -28.64 -2.84 1.75
N VAL A 139 -28.33 -4.09 2.04
CA VAL A 139 -28.98 -5.28 1.47
C VAL A 139 -29.42 -6.23 2.59
N PRO A 140 -30.27 -7.24 2.34
CA PRO A 140 -30.60 -8.25 3.33
C PRO A 140 -29.34 -8.85 3.97
N GLY A 141 -29.34 -8.99 5.31
CA GLY A 141 -28.18 -9.41 6.08
C GLY A 141 -27.21 -8.27 6.46
N ARG A 142 -27.31 -7.08 5.87
CA ARG A 142 -26.51 -5.88 6.17
C ARG A 142 -25.02 -6.18 6.43
N PRO A 143 -24.29 -6.82 5.48
CA PRO A 143 -22.91 -7.22 5.70
C PRO A 143 -22.01 -6.02 5.93
N ARG A 144 -20.99 -6.20 6.78
CA ARG A 144 -19.98 -5.21 7.06
C ARG A 144 -19.15 -4.93 5.80
N GLN A 145 -18.80 -3.65 5.59
CA GLN A 145 -17.90 -3.21 4.54
C GLN A 145 -16.54 -2.85 5.13
N TYR A 146 -15.50 -3.17 4.40
CA TYR A 146 -14.09 -2.99 4.78
C TYR A 146 -13.38 -2.08 3.79
N ARG A 147 -12.41 -1.33 4.31
CA ARG A 147 -11.47 -0.54 3.52
C ARG A 147 -10.09 -0.58 4.15
N THR A 148 -9.07 -0.19 3.40
CA THR A 148 -7.71 -0.03 3.90
C THR A 148 -7.56 1.21 4.79
N THR A 149 -6.54 1.21 5.65
CA THR A 149 -6.25 2.28 6.60
C THR A 149 -5.02 3.08 6.18
N LYS A 150 -4.72 4.18 6.88
CA LYS A 150 -3.45 4.89 6.73
C LYS A 150 -2.24 4.01 7.10
N GLN A 151 -2.42 3.04 7.99
CA GLN A 151 -1.38 2.08 8.34
C GLN A 151 -1.04 1.14 7.17
N PHE A 152 -2.02 0.77 6.35
CA PHE A 152 -1.79 0.07 5.08
C PHE A 152 -0.89 0.90 4.16
N LEU A 153 -1.23 2.17 3.89
CA LEU A 153 -0.42 3.05 3.05
C LEU A 153 1.02 3.15 3.55
N ARG A 154 1.20 3.33 4.87
CA ARG A 154 2.54 3.33 5.49
C ARG A 154 3.30 2.03 5.30
N ALA A 155 2.63 0.89 5.52
CA ALA A 155 3.26 -0.42 5.45
C ALA A 155 3.73 -0.77 4.04
N PHE A 156 3.02 -0.30 3.02
CA PHE A 156 3.32 -0.51 1.60
C PHE A 156 4.04 0.67 0.95
N HIS A 157 4.41 1.69 1.71
CA HIS A 157 5.11 2.89 1.22
C HIS A 157 4.36 3.65 0.12
N LEU A 158 3.03 3.65 0.19
CA LEU A 158 2.16 4.38 -0.71
C LEU A 158 1.82 5.76 -0.12
N SER A 159 1.75 6.79 -0.96
CA SER A 159 1.24 8.10 -0.56
C SER A 159 -0.27 8.15 -0.61
N SER A 160 -0.88 7.37 -1.51
CA SER A 160 -2.34 7.26 -1.67
C SER A 160 -2.72 5.93 -2.32
N LEU A 161 -4.00 5.61 -2.37
CA LEU A 161 -4.50 4.45 -3.12
C LEU A 161 -4.27 4.56 -4.63
N LYS A 162 -4.07 5.77 -5.15
CA LYS A 162 -3.75 5.99 -6.58
C LYS A 162 -2.37 5.50 -6.97
N ASP A 163 -1.49 5.28 -5.99
CA ASP A 163 -0.15 4.74 -6.21
C ASP A 163 -0.14 3.20 -6.32
N LEU A 164 -1.30 2.56 -6.17
CA LEU A 164 -1.44 1.13 -6.44
C LEU A 164 -1.21 0.87 -7.92
N PRO A 165 -0.50 -0.22 -8.29
CA PRO A 165 -0.38 -0.64 -9.69
C PRO A 165 -1.75 -0.81 -10.35
N GLU A 166 -1.85 -0.50 -11.63
CA GLU A 166 -3.06 -0.81 -12.38
C GLU A 166 -3.28 -2.32 -12.43
N LEU A 167 -4.55 -2.73 -12.34
CA LEU A 167 -4.87 -4.14 -12.53
C LEU A 167 -4.61 -4.51 -13.99
N PRO A 168 -4.08 -5.71 -14.28
CA PRO A 168 -3.98 -6.19 -15.64
C PRO A 168 -5.35 -6.16 -16.34
N ASP A 169 -5.39 -5.80 -17.62
CA ASP A 169 -6.62 -5.63 -18.40
C ASP A 169 -7.44 -6.94 -18.55
N ASP A 170 -6.83 -8.07 -18.28
CA ASP A 170 -7.39 -9.42 -18.33
C ASP A 170 -8.13 -9.85 -17.03
N ILE A 171 -8.08 -9.02 -15.99
CA ILE A 171 -8.92 -9.21 -14.80
C ILE A 171 -10.24 -8.46 -15.03
N GLY A 172 -11.35 -9.20 -15.22
CA GLY A 172 -12.68 -8.62 -15.37
C GLY A 172 -13.08 -7.78 -14.16
N GLU A 173 -14.08 -6.89 -14.32
CA GLU A 173 -14.63 -6.04 -13.25
C GLU A 173 -15.12 -6.85 -12.03
N ASP A 174 -15.35 -8.15 -12.20
CA ASP A 174 -15.73 -9.13 -11.18
C ASP A 174 -14.53 -9.83 -10.53
N GLY A 175 -13.27 -9.44 -10.87
CA GLY A 175 -12.05 -10.02 -10.31
C GLY A 175 -11.73 -11.44 -10.79
N GLN A 176 -12.42 -11.92 -11.83
CA GLN A 176 -12.14 -13.20 -12.46
C GLN A 176 -11.14 -13.00 -13.61
N MET A 177 -10.13 -13.89 -13.70
CA MET A 177 -9.24 -13.93 -14.87
C MET A 177 -10.04 -14.24 -16.13
N ARG A 178 -9.87 -13.44 -17.16
CA ARG A 178 -10.44 -13.75 -18.47
C ARG A 178 -9.68 -14.92 -19.07
N LEU A 179 -10.41 -15.95 -19.41
CA LEU A 179 -9.89 -17.08 -20.18
C LEU A 179 -10.05 -16.75 -21.66
N ASN A 180 -9.09 -17.16 -22.52
CA ASN A 180 -9.27 -17.13 -23.96
C ASN A 180 -10.37 -18.14 -24.38
N GLU A 181 -10.80 -18.09 -25.65
CA GLU A 181 -11.83 -19.00 -26.18
C GLU A 181 -11.45 -20.49 -26.06
N ALA A 182 -10.17 -20.81 -25.77
CA ALA A 182 -9.66 -22.15 -25.53
C ALA A 182 -9.67 -22.56 -24.04
N GLY A 183 -10.08 -21.64 -23.11
CA GLY A 183 -10.11 -21.90 -21.67
C GLY A 183 -8.74 -21.78 -20.97
N GLU A 184 -7.77 -21.15 -21.60
CA GLU A 184 -6.43 -20.91 -21.04
C GLU A 184 -6.34 -19.49 -20.47
N VAL A 185 -5.61 -19.34 -19.35
CA VAL A 185 -5.30 -18.02 -18.76
C VAL A 185 -4.45 -17.24 -19.75
N VAL A 186 -4.91 -16.06 -20.14
CA VAL A 186 -4.12 -15.17 -21.01
C VAL A 186 -2.98 -14.59 -20.18
N ASP A 187 -1.73 -15.02 -20.47
CA ASP A 187 -0.54 -14.49 -19.83
C ASP A 187 -0.15 -13.17 -20.52
N PRO A 188 -0.19 -12.01 -19.84
CA PRO A 188 0.08 -10.71 -20.47
C PRO A 188 1.55 -10.47 -20.85
N MET A 189 2.45 -11.38 -20.47
CA MET A 189 3.87 -11.37 -20.89
C MET A 189 4.21 -12.60 -21.73
N GLY A 190 3.55 -12.72 -22.86
CA GLY A 190 3.85 -13.74 -23.86
C GLY A 190 5.14 -13.46 -24.60
N ASP A 191 6.29 -13.68 -24.01
CA ASP A 191 7.51 -14.01 -24.75
C ASP A 191 7.41 -15.47 -25.20
N THR A 192 6.88 -15.63 -26.40
CA THR A 192 6.88 -16.91 -27.11
C THR A 192 8.30 -17.24 -27.52
N GLU A 193 9.07 -17.88 -26.66
CA GLU A 193 10.22 -18.65 -27.10
C GLU A 193 9.67 -19.93 -27.76
N ALA A 194 9.75 -19.95 -29.08
CA ALA A 194 9.47 -21.16 -29.88
C ALA A 194 10.42 -22.29 -29.46
N PRO A 195 9.93 -23.53 -29.29
CA PRO A 195 10.80 -24.65 -28.99
C PRO A 195 11.75 -24.91 -30.17
N ALA A 196 13.06 -24.85 -29.91
CA ALA A 196 14.09 -25.24 -30.86
C ALA A 196 13.86 -26.69 -31.31
N GLN A 197 13.62 -26.86 -32.58
CA GLN A 197 13.61 -28.17 -33.24
C GLN A 197 15.02 -28.78 -33.11
N THR A 198 15.14 -29.82 -32.30
CA THR A 198 16.30 -30.71 -32.33
C THR A 198 16.21 -31.55 -33.58
N ASP A 199 17.08 -31.21 -34.54
CA ASP A 199 17.37 -31.99 -35.72
C ASP A 199 18.05 -33.31 -35.29
N ALA A 200 17.33 -34.41 -35.47
CA ALA A 200 17.84 -35.75 -35.24
C ALA A 200 18.62 -36.19 -36.49
N GLY A 201 19.96 -36.00 -36.48
CA GLY A 201 20.84 -36.59 -37.47
C GLY A 201 20.86 -38.11 -37.36
N GLU A 202 20.57 -38.75 -38.47
CA GLU A 202 20.70 -40.18 -38.73
C GLU A 202 22.14 -40.69 -38.51
N PRO A 203 22.32 -41.95 -38.09
CA PRO A 203 23.62 -42.59 -38.09
C PRO A 203 23.93 -43.18 -39.48
N ALA A 204 25.04 -42.77 -40.10
CA ALA A 204 25.60 -43.42 -41.26
C ALA A 204 26.49 -44.61 -40.83
N ASP A 205 26.23 -45.76 -41.43
CA ASP A 205 27.08 -46.97 -41.51
C ASP A 205 28.53 -46.65 -41.96
N VAL A 206 29.50 -47.27 -41.33
CA VAL A 206 30.49 -48.29 -41.79
C VAL A 206 31.40 -48.67 -40.62
#